data_a970d953216152c67f85f2c0e4347b13
#
_entry.id   a970d953216152c67f85f2c0e4347b13
#
_cell.length_a   1.000
_cell.length_b   1.000
_cell.length_c   1.000
_cell.angle_alpha   90.00
_cell.angle_beta   90.00
_cell.angle_gamma   90.00
#
_symmetry.space_group_name_H-M   'P 1'
#
loop_
_entity.id
_entity.type
_entity.pdbx_description
1 polymer ?
#
loop_
_entity_poly.entity_id
_entity_poly.type
_entity_poly.pdbx_seq_one_letter_code
_entity_poly.pdbx_strand_id
1 'polypeptide(L)'
;MDKFVIHGGKPLFGEVTISGAKNAAVAIIPAAVMVDGVCRIENIPMVSDVLIQLEILRELGCGVRVINKDTVEIDATTLNTSSAVSDLNRKMRASYYLIGAFLGRFQKAEVAMPGGCNFGGVRPIDQHMKGFEALGAKMEIRNGIVCADGSQGLKGTNIYLDVASVGATVNIMLAACMAEGQTIIENAAKEPHIVDLANFLNSMGADIMGAGTDVIKIRGVSALTGGFYSIIPDQIEAGTYMAAVAAAGGSVLVKNVIPKHMDCITAKLAEMGCEISEEDDNIRITRNGPTHKIQVKTMYYPGFPTDLQPQLAAALCLAEGTSVVTEGVWENRFRYSDELRRMGAHIQVDGKVAVIEGVEKLTGAPVRASDLRAGAALVIAGLAAEGTTEIEEIGYIERGYEDIVEKLRKLGADISRVAFEESPVAAKAN
;
A
#
# COMPACT_ATOMS: atom_id res chain seq x y z
N MET A 1 -15.35 -20.20 2.45
CA MET A 1 -14.13 -19.38 2.26
C MET A 1 -13.50 -19.71 0.92
N ASP A 2 -12.66 -18.82 0.39
CA ASP A 2 -11.96 -19.05 -0.88
C ASP A 2 -10.45 -19.15 -0.63
N LYS A 3 -9.77 -19.93 -1.48
CA LYS A 3 -8.32 -20.06 -1.51
C LYS A 3 -7.79 -19.92 -2.93
N PHE A 4 -6.52 -19.55 -3.06
CA PHE A 4 -5.82 -19.70 -4.34
C PHE A 4 -5.17 -21.08 -4.41
N VAL A 5 -5.30 -21.70 -5.57
CA VAL A 5 -4.62 -22.96 -5.92
C VAL A 5 -3.69 -22.65 -7.09
N ILE A 6 -2.40 -22.92 -6.91
CA ILE A 6 -1.34 -22.63 -7.86
C ILE A 6 -0.61 -23.92 -8.20
N HIS A 7 -0.55 -24.28 -9.48
CA HIS A 7 0.33 -25.31 -10.01
C HIS A 7 1.57 -24.64 -10.58
N GLY A 8 2.64 -24.63 -9.78
CA GLY A 8 3.84 -23.86 -10.06
C GLY A 8 4.79 -24.51 -11.07
N GLY A 9 6.01 -23.94 -11.18
CA GLY A 9 7.07 -24.43 -12.05
C GLY A 9 6.96 -24.03 -13.53
N LYS A 10 6.05 -23.08 -13.87
CA LYS A 10 5.91 -22.54 -15.21
C LYS A 10 6.50 -21.14 -15.29
N PRO A 11 7.40 -20.85 -16.27
CA PRO A 11 7.89 -19.49 -16.50
C PRO A 11 6.77 -18.58 -16.99
N LEU A 12 6.90 -17.28 -16.69
CA LEU A 12 5.91 -16.26 -17.02
C LEU A 12 6.30 -15.52 -18.29
N PHE A 13 5.34 -15.32 -19.19
CA PHE A 13 5.52 -14.61 -20.45
C PHE A 13 4.33 -13.71 -20.77
N GLY A 14 4.58 -12.61 -21.47
CA GLY A 14 3.53 -11.75 -21.97
C GLY A 14 3.61 -10.34 -21.40
N GLU A 15 2.46 -9.72 -21.20
CA GLU A 15 2.33 -8.34 -20.76
C GLU A 15 1.37 -8.24 -19.57
N VAL A 16 1.68 -7.38 -18.61
CA VAL A 16 0.78 -7.02 -17.52
C VAL A 16 0.66 -5.52 -17.39
N THR A 17 -0.56 -5.01 -17.36
CA THR A 17 -0.82 -3.58 -17.12
C THR A 17 -1.06 -3.35 -15.62
N ILE A 18 -0.30 -2.42 -15.08
CA ILE A 18 -0.35 -2.08 -13.66
C ILE A 18 -1.54 -1.18 -13.39
N SER A 19 -2.26 -1.49 -12.32
CA SER A 19 -3.38 -0.69 -11.81
C SER A 19 -2.90 0.55 -11.07
N GLY A 20 -3.82 1.45 -10.77
CA GLY A 20 -3.52 2.61 -9.95
C GLY A 20 -2.99 2.26 -8.57
N ALA A 21 -2.17 3.14 -8.01
CA ALA A 21 -1.51 2.91 -6.73
C ALA A 21 -2.52 2.87 -5.58
N LYS A 22 -2.67 1.71 -4.97
CA LYS A 22 -3.55 1.52 -3.80
C LYS A 22 -3.24 2.53 -2.69
N ASN A 23 -1.95 2.75 -2.38
CA ASN A 23 -1.53 3.67 -1.32
C ASN A 23 -1.84 5.14 -1.65
N ALA A 24 -1.88 5.51 -2.92
CA ALA A 24 -2.34 6.83 -3.37
C ALA A 24 -3.88 6.94 -3.27
N ALA A 25 -4.60 5.95 -3.77
CA ALA A 25 -6.07 5.92 -3.73
C ALA A 25 -6.61 6.09 -2.30
N VAL A 26 -6.06 5.34 -1.33
CA VAL A 26 -6.52 5.42 0.08
C VAL A 26 -6.18 6.75 0.77
N ALA A 27 -5.32 7.59 0.21
CA ALA A 27 -5.06 8.95 0.67
C ALA A 27 -5.93 9.99 -0.08
N ILE A 28 -6.13 9.81 -1.39
CA ILE A 28 -6.87 10.73 -2.27
C ILE A 28 -8.39 10.65 -2.02
N ILE A 29 -8.93 9.45 -1.77
CA ILE A 29 -10.36 9.29 -1.48
C ILE A 29 -10.81 10.11 -0.26
N PRO A 30 -10.14 10.06 0.91
CA PRO A 30 -10.44 10.96 2.03
C PRO A 30 -10.19 12.43 1.71
N ALA A 31 -9.19 12.75 0.89
CA ALA A 31 -8.92 14.13 0.47
C ALA A 31 -10.07 14.72 -0.36
N ALA A 32 -10.77 13.92 -1.16
CA ALA A 32 -11.94 14.35 -1.92
C ALA A 32 -13.08 14.86 -1.02
N VAL A 33 -13.12 14.44 0.25
CA VAL A 33 -14.07 14.96 1.26
C VAL A 33 -13.91 16.47 1.50
N MET A 34 -12.70 17.02 1.28
CA MET A 34 -12.39 18.43 1.52
C MET A 34 -12.84 19.34 0.38
N VAL A 35 -13.22 18.77 -0.75
CA VAL A 35 -13.48 19.51 -2.00
C VAL A 35 -14.95 19.95 -2.06
N ASP A 36 -15.17 21.21 -2.42
CA ASP A 36 -16.49 21.73 -2.75
C ASP A 36 -16.76 21.51 -4.24
N GLY A 37 -17.54 20.48 -4.56
CA GLY A 37 -17.83 20.02 -5.90
C GLY A 37 -17.56 18.55 -6.14
N VAL A 38 -17.63 18.14 -7.40
CA VAL A 38 -17.41 16.75 -7.82
C VAL A 38 -15.94 16.51 -8.15
N CYS A 39 -15.34 15.50 -7.50
CA CYS A 39 -14.04 14.95 -7.86
C CYS A 39 -14.24 13.75 -8.77
N ARG A 40 -13.75 13.79 -10.00
CA ARG A 40 -13.63 12.62 -10.86
C ARG A 40 -12.21 12.09 -10.78
N ILE A 41 -12.09 10.85 -10.31
CA ILE A 41 -10.80 10.18 -10.06
C ILE A 41 -10.71 8.98 -10.98
N GLU A 42 -9.69 8.97 -11.83
CA GLU A 42 -9.36 7.88 -12.76
C GLU A 42 -8.16 7.06 -12.29
N ASN A 43 -7.96 5.93 -12.95
CA ASN A 43 -6.94 4.93 -12.60
C ASN A 43 -7.01 4.49 -11.13
N ILE A 44 -8.22 4.43 -10.57
CA ILE A 44 -8.44 3.98 -9.21
C ILE A 44 -8.52 2.44 -9.18
N PRO A 45 -7.72 1.75 -8.35
CA PRO A 45 -7.78 0.29 -8.27
C PRO A 45 -9.02 -0.15 -7.48
N MET A 46 -9.82 -1.05 -8.02
CA MET A 46 -11.03 -1.57 -7.33
C MET A 46 -10.71 -2.71 -6.37
N VAL A 47 -9.73 -2.49 -5.49
CA VAL A 47 -9.35 -3.41 -4.43
C VAL A 47 -10.22 -3.23 -3.17
N SER A 48 -10.25 -4.23 -2.29
CA SER A 48 -11.15 -4.22 -1.12
C SER A 48 -10.97 -2.99 -0.22
N ASP A 49 -9.74 -2.51 -0.02
CA ASP A 49 -9.50 -1.31 0.80
C ASP A 49 -10.12 -0.06 0.19
N VAL A 50 -10.08 0.08 -1.13
CA VAL A 50 -10.72 1.20 -1.86
C VAL A 50 -12.25 1.09 -1.79
N LEU A 51 -12.80 -0.09 -2.03
CA LEU A 51 -14.25 -0.31 -1.97
C LEU A 51 -14.81 -0.01 -0.58
N ILE A 52 -14.11 -0.40 0.49
CA ILE A 52 -14.49 -0.07 1.87
C ILE A 52 -14.49 1.45 2.08
N GLN A 53 -13.47 2.18 1.59
CA GLN A 53 -13.45 3.65 1.72
C GLN A 53 -14.60 4.32 0.98
N LEU A 54 -14.88 3.88 -0.24
CA LEU A 54 -16.01 4.41 -1.00
C LEU A 54 -17.34 4.17 -0.28
N GLU A 55 -17.49 3.01 0.39
CA GLU A 55 -18.68 2.73 1.21
C GLU A 55 -18.74 3.60 2.46
N ILE A 56 -17.61 3.82 3.14
CA ILE A 56 -17.53 4.78 4.26
C ILE A 56 -18.00 6.16 3.81
N LEU A 57 -17.59 6.64 2.63
CA LEU A 57 -18.04 7.95 2.13
C LEU A 57 -19.54 7.98 1.84
N ARG A 58 -20.12 6.87 1.34
CA ARG A 58 -21.58 6.75 1.18
C ARG A 58 -22.33 6.80 2.51
N GLU A 59 -21.86 6.07 3.52
CA GLU A 59 -22.42 6.12 4.88
C GLU A 59 -22.38 7.53 5.48
N LEU A 60 -21.33 8.30 5.17
CA LEU A 60 -21.17 9.69 5.60
C LEU A 60 -22.07 10.67 4.84
N GLY A 61 -22.73 10.22 3.77
CA GLY A 61 -23.64 11.04 2.96
C GLY A 61 -23.02 11.68 1.73
N CYS A 62 -21.83 11.25 1.30
CA CYS A 62 -21.25 11.67 0.02
C CYS A 62 -21.94 10.96 -1.15
N GLY A 63 -22.14 11.68 -2.25
CA GLY A 63 -22.49 11.08 -3.54
C GLY A 63 -21.26 10.32 -4.10
N VAL A 64 -21.35 8.99 -4.23
CA VAL A 64 -20.27 8.18 -4.80
C VAL A 64 -20.80 7.38 -5.96
N ARG A 65 -20.29 7.64 -7.17
CA ARG A 65 -20.68 6.99 -8.42
C ARG A 65 -19.50 6.30 -9.07
N VAL A 66 -19.59 5.00 -9.26
CA VAL A 66 -18.64 4.23 -10.07
C VAL A 66 -19.03 4.40 -11.53
N ILE A 67 -18.15 4.99 -12.33
CA ILE A 67 -18.40 5.28 -13.75
C ILE A 67 -18.04 4.08 -14.61
N ASN A 68 -16.89 3.47 -14.32
CA ASN A 68 -16.40 2.27 -14.98
C ASN A 68 -15.47 1.51 -14.02
N LYS A 69 -14.72 0.52 -14.51
CA LYS A 69 -13.85 -0.35 -13.71
C LYS A 69 -12.71 0.35 -12.96
N ASP A 70 -12.33 1.57 -13.37
CA ASP A 70 -11.18 2.29 -12.82
C ASP A 70 -11.43 3.80 -12.62
N THR A 71 -12.71 4.23 -12.67
CA THR A 71 -13.10 5.63 -12.54
C THR A 71 -14.27 5.80 -11.58
N VAL A 72 -14.12 6.70 -10.63
CA VAL A 72 -15.18 7.07 -9.69
C VAL A 72 -15.40 8.58 -9.67
N GLU A 73 -16.63 9.00 -9.37
CA GLU A 73 -16.96 10.37 -9.02
C GLU A 73 -17.37 10.43 -7.56
N ILE A 74 -16.81 11.39 -6.83
CA ILE A 74 -17.09 11.65 -5.42
C ILE A 74 -17.59 13.10 -5.31
N ASP A 75 -18.80 13.24 -4.80
CA ASP A 75 -19.45 14.51 -4.48
C ASP A 75 -19.64 14.62 -2.97
N ALA A 76 -18.86 15.48 -2.33
CA ALA A 76 -18.93 15.72 -0.90
C ALA A 76 -19.70 16.99 -0.53
N THR A 77 -20.40 17.63 -1.48
CA THR A 77 -21.16 18.87 -1.23
C THR A 77 -22.28 18.70 -0.20
N THR A 78 -22.86 17.50 -0.13
CA THR A 78 -23.92 17.16 0.84
C THR A 78 -23.42 16.67 2.20
N LEU A 79 -22.10 16.49 2.33
CA LEU A 79 -21.48 16.03 3.57
C LEU A 79 -21.59 17.10 4.68
N ASN A 80 -22.24 16.75 5.78
CA ASN A 80 -22.48 17.66 6.91
C ASN A 80 -22.04 17.08 8.27
N THR A 81 -21.28 16.00 8.27
CA THR A 81 -20.77 15.35 9.48
C THR A 81 -19.25 15.26 9.46
N SER A 82 -18.62 15.39 10.61
CA SER A 82 -17.20 15.15 10.86
C SER A 82 -16.96 13.91 11.75
N SER A 83 -17.94 13.01 11.82
CA SER A 83 -17.90 11.81 12.66
C SER A 83 -17.96 10.54 11.80
N ALA A 84 -16.88 9.76 11.82
CA ALA A 84 -16.71 8.50 11.12
C ALA A 84 -16.42 7.37 12.12
N VAL A 85 -17.48 6.86 12.77
CA VAL A 85 -17.38 5.91 13.90
C VAL A 85 -18.04 4.56 13.63
N SER A 86 -18.43 4.28 12.38
CA SER A 86 -19.05 3.02 11.99
C SER A 86 -18.09 1.81 12.10
N ASP A 87 -18.66 0.61 12.04
CA ASP A 87 -17.86 -0.62 12.02
C ASP A 87 -16.97 -0.75 10.78
N LEU A 88 -17.35 -0.11 9.66
CA LEU A 88 -16.49 -0.08 8.46
C LEU A 88 -15.21 0.71 8.72
N ASN A 89 -15.28 1.82 9.44
CA ASN A 89 -14.11 2.61 9.83
C ASN A 89 -13.13 1.80 10.68
N ARG A 90 -13.63 0.90 11.53
CA ARG A 90 -12.78 0.01 12.37
C ARG A 90 -12.06 -1.07 11.57
N LYS A 91 -12.58 -1.47 10.41
CA LYS A 91 -11.99 -2.52 9.56
C LYS A 91 -10.79 -2.03 8.76
N MET A 92 -10.65 -0.72 8.58
CA MET A 92 -9.66 -0.14 7.69
C MET A 92 -8.81 0.91 8.37
N ARG A 93 -7.49 0.71 8.37
CA ARG A 93 -6.55 1.67 8.98
C ARG A 93 -6.53 3.04 8.28
N ALA A 94 -6.63 3.08 6.96
CA ALA A 94 -6.61 4.33 6.19
C ALA A 94 -7.81 5.25 6.51
N SER A 95 -8.81 4.79 7.27
CA SER A 95 -9.87 5.64 7.83
C SER A 95 -9.31 6.79 8.67
N TYR A 96 -8.10 6.66 9.23
CA TYR A 96 -7.42 7.76 9.93
C TYR A 96 -7.17 9.00 9.07
N TYR A 97 -7.09 8.88 7.76
CA TYR A 97 -6.93 10.04 6.87
C TYR A 97 -8.16 10.95 6.89
N LEU A 98 -9.31 10.44 7.31
CA LEU A 98 -10.50 11.28 7.57
C LEU A 98 -10.27 12.27 8.72
N ILE A 99 -9.35 12.02 9.66
CA ILE A 99 -9.06 12.99 10.74
C ILE A 99 -8.54 14.28 10.13
N GLY A 100 -7.50 14.22 9.28
CA GLY A 100 -6.93 15.38 8.60
C GLY A 100 -7.93 16.07 7.68
N ALA A 101 -8.68 15.29 6.89
CA ALA A 101 -9.69 15.80 5.98
C ALA A 101 -10.82 16.55 6.72
N PHE A 102 -11.35 15.98 7.80
CA PHE A 102 -12.40 16.59 8.60
C PHE A 102 -11.89 17.81 9.37
N LEU A 103 -10.68 17.76 9.94
CA LEU A 103 -10.07 18.93 10.57
C LEU A 103 -9.94 20.08 9.58
N GLY A 104 -9.45 19.82 8.37
CA GLY A 104 -9.33 20.84 7.34
C GLY A 104 -10.69 21.44 6.97
N ARG A 105 -11.70 20.60 6.71
CA ARG A 105 -13.01 21.06 6.24
C ARG A 105 -13.92 21.60 7.35
N PHE A 106 -14.00 20.89 8.49
CA PHE A 106 -15.00 21.16 9.55
C PHE A 106 -14.37 21.69 10.84
N GLN A 107 -13.05 21.74 10.93
CA GLN A 107 -12.30 22.07 12.15
C GLN A 107 -12.65 21.15 13.34
N LYS A 108 -13.22 19.99 13.06
CA LYS A 108 -13.55 18.94 14.02
C LYS A 108 -13.47 17.59 13.35
N ALA A 109 -13.04 16.57 14.10
CA ALA A 109 -13.04 15.21 13.63
C ALA A 109 -13.30 14.22 14.78
N GLU A 110 -14.13 13.22 14.51
CA GLU A 110 -14.30 12.04 15.35
C GLU A 110 -14.16 10.81 14.47
N VAL A 111 -13.10 10.03 14.66
CA VAL A 111 -12.82 8.86 13.82
C VAL A 111 -12.54 7.65 14.70
N ALA A 112 -13.26 6.55 14.46
CA ALA A 112 -13.03 5.31 15.19
C ALA A 112 -11.61 4.80 14.97
N MET A 113 -10.95 4.38 16.04
CA MET A 113 -9.67 3.69 15.93
C MET A 113 -9.89 2.37 15.20
N PRO A 114 -9.12 2.09 14.13
CA PRO A 114 -9.22 0.82 13.44
C PRO A 114 -8.83 -0.31 14.39
N GLY A 115 -9.64 -1.36 14.45
CA GLY A 115 -9.31 -2.61 15.09
C GLY A 115 -8.03 -3.17 14.46
N GLY A 116 -7.22 -3.89 15.25
CA GLY A 116 -5.87 -4.25 14.86
C GLY A 116 -5.80 -5.00 13.52
N CYS A 117 -5.12 -4.41 12.55
CA CYS A 117 -4.36 -5.23 11.63
C CYS A 117 -3.29 -5.93 12.46
N ASN A 118 -3.33 -7.25 12.51
CA ASN A 118 -2.46 -8.12 13.32
C ASN A 118 -1.00 -8.12 12.84
N PHE A 119 -0.35 -6.95 12.78
CA PHE A 119 1.10 -6.86 12.52
C PHE A 119 1.93 -7.02 13.80
N GLY A 120 1.30 -7.46 14.92
CA GLY A 120 2.01 -7.73 16.17
C GLY A 120 2.54 -6.51 16.91
N GLY A 121 2.09 -5.29 16.59
CA GLY A 121 2.47 -4.07 17.29
C GLY A 121 1.40 -3.00 17.21
N VAL A 122 1.28 -2.19 18.26
CA VAL A 122 0.50 -0.94 18.22
C VAL A 122 1.24 -0.01 17.27
N ARG A 123 0.57 0.40 16.19
CA ARG A 123 1.11 1.45 15.34
C ARG A 123 0.74 2.79 15.95
N PRO A 124 1.69 3.53 16.50
CA PRO A 124 1.41 4.78 17.19
C PRO A 124 0.85 5.81 16.20
N ILE A 125 -0.09 6.64 16.68
CA ILE A 125 -0.59 7.83 15.97
C ILE A 125 -0.04 9.11 16.59
N ASP A 126 1.01 8.97 17.40
CA ASP A 126 1.67 10.08 18.12
C ASP A 126 2.13 11.21 17.18
N GLN A 127 2.73 10.85 16.02
CA GLN A 127 3.16 11.85 15.04
C GLN A 127 1.97 12.56 14.36
N HIS A 128 0.84 11.85 14.17
CA HIS A 128 -0.39 12.48 13.69
C HIS A 128 -0.92 13.49 14.72
N MET A 129 -1.03 13.07 15.99
CA MET A 129 -1.52 13.91 17.07
C MET A 129 -0.60 15.13 17.26
N LYS A 130 0.73 14.92 17.31
CA LYS A 130 1.73 15.99 17.37
C LYS A 130 1.53 17.03 16.28
N GLY A 131 1.30 16.60 15.05
CA GLY A 131 1.06 17.50 13.92
C GLY A 131 -0.23 18.29 14.05
N PHE A 132 -1.32 17.67 14.45
CA PHE A 132 -2.61 18.35 14.65
C PHE A 132 -2.58 19.32 15.85
N GLU A 133 -1.92 18.95 16.94
CA GLU A 133 -1.74 19.81 18.10
C GLU A 133 -0.87 21.05 17.74
N ALA A 134 0.17 20.85 16.92
CA ALA A 134 0.98 21.95 16.41
C ALA A 134 0.17 22.93 15.55
N LEU A 135 -0.80 22.45 14.76
CA LEU A 135 -1.75 23.28 14.02
C LEU A 135 -2.80 23.97 14.92
N GLY A 136 -2.85 23.64 16.22
CA GLY A 136 -3.76 24.24 17.19
C GLY A 136 -5.00 23.42 17.53
N ALA A 137 -5.11 22.18 17.03
CA ALA A 137 -6.19 21.29 17.41
C ALA A 137 -5.97 20.70 18.81
N LYS A 138 -7.05 20.49 19.57
CA LYS A 138 -7.03 19.69 20.81
C LYS A 138 -7.31 18.24 20.47
N MET A 139 -6.43 17.36 20.90
CA MET A 139 -6.52 15.93 20.61
C MET A 139 -6.90 15.13 21.85
N GLU A 140 -7.83 14.20 21.70
CA GLU A 140 -8.26 13.28 22.76
C GLU A 140 -8.57 11.91 22.15
N ILE A 141 -8.27 10.83 22.87
CA ILE A 141 -8.76 9.48 22.55
C ILE A 141 -9.77 9.10 23.61
N ARG A 142 -11.03 8.94 23.19
CA ARG A 142 -12.15 8.62 24.07
C ARG A 142 -12.92 7.42 23.55
N ASN A 143 -13.03 6.36 24.35
CA ASN A 143 -13.77 5.14 24.00
C ASN A 143 -13.38 4.51 22.66
N GLY A 144 -12.08 4.53 22.30
CA GLY A 144 -11.60 4.01 21.01
C GLY A 144 -11.92 4.90 19.81
N ILE A 145 -12.22 6.18 20.05
CA ILE A 145 -12.46 7.21 19.03
C ILE A 145 -11.39 8.29 19.19
N VAL A 146 -10.74 8.65 18.10
CA VAL A 146 -9.85 9.82 18.04
C VAL A 146 -10.73 11.05 17.83
N CYS A 147 -10.71 11.96 18.79
CA CYS A 147 -11.44 13.23 18.75
C CYS A 147 -10.43 14.36 18.55
N ALA A 148 -10.67 15.20 17.55
CA ALA A 148 -9.87 16.38 17.27
C ALA A 148 -10.76 17.61 17.20
N ASP A 149 -10.41 18.67 17.95
CA ASP A 149 -11.14 19.93 18.01
C ASP A 149 -10.21 21.10 17.63
N GLY A 150 -10.38 21.60 16.42
CA GLY A 150 -9.71 22.77 15.86
C GLY A 150 -10.62 24.01 15.81
N SER A 151 -11.73 24.08 16.57
CA SER A 151 -12.75 25.14 16.52
C SER A 151 -12.22 26.54 16.85
N GLN A 152 -11.01 26.67 17.42
CA GLN A 152 -10.34 27.94 17.62
C GLN A 152 -9.60 28.46 16.36
N GLY A 153 -9.70 27.72 15.24
CA GLY A 153 -9.01 27.97 14.00
C GLY A 153 -7.65 27.28 13.92
N LEU A 154 -7.44 26.48 12.86
CA LEU A 154 -6.14 25.89 12.59
C LEU A 154 -5.19 26.96 12.05
N LYS A 155 -3.94 26.97 12.54
CA LYS A 155 -2.89 27.92 12.13
C LYS A 155 -1.66 27.20 11.63
N GLY A 156 -1.15 27.66 10.50
CA GLY A 156 0.10 27.19 9.94
C GLY A 156 1.28 27.41 10.87
N THR A 157 2.18 26.44 10.91
CA THR A 157 3.36 26.43 11.78
C THR A 157 4.43 25.49 11.24
N ASN A 158 5.61 25.51 11.86
CA ASN A 158 6.66 24.52 11.56
C ASN A 158 6.43 23.25 12.37
N ILE A 159 6.42 22.11 11.69
CA ILE A 159 6.19 20.79 12.28
C ILE A 159 7.35 19.88 11.90
N TYR A 160 8.16 19.48 12.88
CA TYR A 160 9.20 18.47 12.69
C TYR A 160 8.67 17.09 13.08
N LEU A 161 8.74 16.12 12.16
CA LEU A 161 8.40 14.73 12.42
C LEU A 161 9.62 13.97 12.95
N ASP A 162 9.47 13.27 14.07
CA ASP A 162 10.58 12.51 14.68
C ASP A 162 10.98 11.32 13.80
N VAL A 163 10.04 10.82 13.01
CA VAL A 163 10.25 9.81 11.97
C VAL A 163 9.50 10.20 10.69
N ALA A 164 10.04 9.85 9.54
CA ALA A 164 9.41 10.09 8.24
C ALA A 164 8.15 9.22 8.09
N SER A 165 7.07 9.62 8.76
CA SER A 165 5.80 8.87 8.78
C SER A 165 4.92 9.26 7.60
N VAL A 166 4.64 8.31 6.70
CA VAL A 166 3.68 8.48 5.60
C VAL A 166 2.32 8.92 6.12
N GLY A 167 1.78 8.20 7.12
CA GLY A 167 0.46 8.49 7.67
C GLY A 167 0.35 9.89 8.27
N ALA A 168 1.34 10.30 9.06
CA ALA A 168 1.37 11.63 9.66
C ALA A 168 1.52 12.72 8.58
N THR A 169 2.41 12.53 7.61
CA THR A 169 2.59 13.47 6.49
C THR A 169 1.29 13.70 5.73
N VAL A 170 0.57 12.61 5.36
CA VAL A 170 -0.74 12.70 4.70
C VAL A 170 -1.74 13.50 5.55
N ASN A 171 -1.90 13.12 6.80
CA ASN A 171 -2.91 13.73 7.68
C ASN A 171 -2.62 15.21 7.97
N ILE A 172 -1.37 15.55 8.23
CA ILE A 172 -0.97 16.96 8.46
C ILE A 172 -1.16 17.76 7.16
N MET A 173 -0.80 17.21 6.01
CA MET A 173 -1.00 17.85 4.70
C MET A 173 -2.47 18.17 4.47
N LEU A 174 -3.38 17.22 4.73
CA LEU A 174 -4.83 17.43 4.59
C LEU A 174 -5.32 18.57 5.50
N ALA A 175 -5.01 18.54 6.78
CA ALA A 175 -5.44 19.58 7.72
C ALA A 175 -4.84 20.95 7.39
N ALA A 176 -3.55 21.00 7.02
CA ALA A 176 -2.82 22.21 6.72
C ALA A 176 -3.29 22.93 5.45
N CYS A 177 -3.88 22.21 4.49
CA CYS A 177 -4.41 22.81 3.26
C CYS A 177 -5.44 23.92 3.51
N MET A 178 -6.13 23.88 4.64
CA MET A 178 -7.16 24.87 4.99
C MET A 178 -6.85 25.60 6.31
N ALA A 179 -5.63 25.46 6.85
CA ALA A 179 -5.17 26.20 8.01
C ALA A 179 -4.75 27.63 7.64
N GLU A 180 -4.98 28.60 8.52
CA GLU A 180 -4.58 29.98 8.29
C GLU A 180 -3.04 30.12 8.23
N GLY A 181 -2.51 30.71 7.17
CA GLY A 181 -1.07 30.98 7.04
C GLY A 181 -0.31 29.84 6.36
N GLN A 182 0.95 29.66 6.73
CA GLN A 182 1.84 28.67 6.11
C GLN A 182 2.25 27.59 7.11
N THR A 183 2.14 26.35 6.70
CA THR A 183 2.67 25.17 7.41
C THR A 183 3.93 24.68 6.71
N ILE A 184 4.95 24.33 7.48
CA ILE A 184 6.16 23.66 6.99
C ILE A 184 6.28 22.33 7.71
N ILE A 185 6.26 21.23 6.96
CA ILE A 185 6.50 19.88 7.49
C ILE A 185 7.95 19.52 7.21
N GLU A 186 8.75 19.31 8.25
CA GLU A 186 10.13 18.89 8.16
C GLU A 186 10.25 17.39 8.49
N ASN A 187 11.21 16.70 7.88
CA ASN A 187 11.37 15.25 7.90
C ASN A 187 10.11 14.52 7.38
N ALA A 188 9.47 15.10 6.36
CA ALA A 188 8.29 14.54 5.72
C ALA A 188 8.61 13.26 4.97
N ALA A 189 7.60 12.39 4.81
CA ALA A 189 7.67 11.22 3.94
C ALA A 189 7.77 11.66 2.47
N LYS A 190 8.53 10.90 1.66
CA LYS A 190 8.90 11.25 0.26
C LYS A 190 8.29 10.31 -0.76
N GLU A 191 7.54 9.32 -0.32
CA GLU A 191 6.97 8.27 -1.16
C GLU A 191 6.16 8.85 -2.32
N PRO A 192 6.16 8.20 -3.51
CA PRO A 192 5.44 8.68 -4.69
C PRO A 192 3.98 9.05 -4.44
N HIS A 193 3.29 8.31 -3.59
CA HIS A 193 1.90 8.60 -3.24
C HIS A 193 1.70 9.85 -2.36
N ILE A 194 2.75 10.37 -1.70
CA ILE A 194 2.74 11.68 -1.05
C ILE A 194 2.74 12.78 -2.11
N VAL A 195 3.57 12.62 -3.14
CA VAL A 195 3.61 13.55 -4.28
C VAL A 195 2.27 13.54 -5.02
N ASP A 196 1.70 12.35 -5.21
CA ASP A 196 0.42 12.16 -5.89
C ASP A 196 -0.73 12.84 -5.13
N LEU A 197 -0.78 12.70 -3.81
CA LEU A 197 -1.74 13.41 -2.97
C LEU A 197 -1.58 14.94 -3.07
N ALA A 198 -0.34 15.44 -3.04
CA ALA A 198 -0.07 16.87 -3.19
C ALA A 198 -0.51 17.39 -4.55
N ASN A 199 -0.26 16.62 -5.62
CA ASN A 199 -0.70 16.95 -6.98
C ASN A 199 -2.23 16.96 -7.10
N PHE A 200 -2.91 15.95 -6.50
CA PHE A 200 -4.37 15.94 -6.41
C PHE A 200 -4.89 17.20 -5.73
N LEU A 201 -4.40 17.52 -4.53
CA LEU A 201 -4.84 18.69 -3.78
C LEU A 201 -4.56 19.99 -4.53
N ASN A 202 -3.38 20.13 -5.16
CA ASN A 202 -3.03 21.30 -5.96
C ASN A 202 -3.94 21.43 -7.19
N SER A 203 -4.32 20.31 -7.84
CA SER A 203 -5.27 20.35 -8.95
C SER A 203 -6.68 20.78 -8.52
N MET A 204 -7.01 20.66 -7.24
CA MET A 204 -8.26 21.14 -6.61
C MET A 204 -8.12 22.56 -6.02
N GLY A 205 -6.97 23.21 -6.16
CA GLY A 205 -6.75 24.60 -5.73
C GLY A 205 -5.93 24.80 -4.46
N ALA A 206 -5.30 23.76 -3.92
CA ALA A 206 -4.34 23.89 -2.81
C ALA A 206 -3.03 24.57 -3.27
N ASP A 207 -2.22 24.99 -2.32
CA ASP A 207 -0.88 25.57 -2.54
C ASP A 207 0.15 24.76 -1.73
N ILE A 208 0.63 23.66 -2.33
CA ILE A 208 1.57 22.71 -1.73
C ILE A 208 2.83 22.65 -2.58
N MET A 209 3.98 22.83 -1.97
CA MET A 209 5.29 22.75 -2.59
C MET A 209 6.23 21.81 -1.81
N GLY A 210 7.19 21.20 -2.50
CA GLY A 210 8.23 20.39 -1.89
C GLY A 210 7.82 18.93 -1.60
N ALA A 211 6.62 18.49 -1.99
CA ALA A 211 6.25 17.07 -1.91
C ALA A 211 7.27 16.21 -2.69
N GLY A 212 7.70 15.09 -2.09
CA GLY A 212 8.80 14.25 -2.59
C GLY A 212 10.17 14.63 -2.05
N THR A 213 10.26 15.72 -1.29
CA THR A 213 11.43 16.08 -0.49
C THR A 213 11.16 15.92 1.00
N ASP A 214 12.16 16.13 1.85
CA ASP A 214 12.01 16.08 3.31
C ASP A 214 11.34 17.32 3.90
N VAL A 215 11.07 18.35 3.08
CA VAL A 215 10.41 19.59 3.52
C VAL A 215 9.23 19.89 2.60
N ILE A 216 8.03 19.87 3.16
CA ILE A 216 6.79 20.22 2.46
C ILE A 216 6.27 21.56 3.01
N LYS A 217 5.99 22.51 2.13
CA LYS A 217 5.43 23.83 2.46
C LYS A 217 4.00 23.90 1.93
N ILE A 218 3.08 24.29 2.80
CA ILE A 218 1.65 24.34 2.49
C ILE A 218 1.14 25.73 2.91
N ARG A 219 0.59 26.47 1.95
CA ARG A 219 -0.15 27.69 2.27
C ARG A 219 -1.64 27.34 2.28
N GLY A 220 -2.30 27.60 3.40
CA GLY A 220 -3.71 27.33 3.53
C GLY A 220 -4.55 28.16 2.58
N VAL A 221 -5.61 27.55 2.06
CA VAL A 221 -6.58 28.15 1.15
C VAL A 221 -7.98 28.14 1.76
N SER A 222 -8.85 29.01 1.29
CA SER A 222 -10.22 29.13 1.80
C SER A 222 -11.17 28.05 1.31
N ALA A 223 -10.89 27.44 0.15
CA ALA A 223 -11.70 26.39 -0.45
C ALA A 223 -10.89 25.57 -1.45
N LEU A 224 -11.27 24.32 -1.61
CA LEU A 224 -10.85 23.42 -2.69
C LEU A 224 -12.03 23.18 -3.61
N THR A 225 -11.83 23.20 -4.93
CA THR A 225 -12.90 23.09 -5.93
C THR A 225 -12.83 21.76 -6.67
N GLY A 226 -14.00 21.25 -7.13
CA GLY A 226 -14.08 20.00 -7.86
C GLY A 226 -13.25 20.00 -9.16
N GLY A 227 -12.85 18.81 -9.57
CA GLY A 227 -12.01 18.65 -10.73
C GLY A 227 -11.80 17.20 -11.14
N PHE A 228 -10.83 17.01 -12.01
CA PHE A 228 -10.43 15.72 -12.55
C PHE A 228 -9.00 15.39 -12.12
N TYR A 229 -8.75 14.11 -11.79
CA TYR A 229 -7.45 13.62 -11.44
C TYR A 229 -7.24 12.15 -11.81
N SER A 230 -6.05 11.78 -12.24
CA SER A 230 -5.67 10.37 -12.48
C SER A 230 -4.58 9.96 -11.50
N ILE A 231 -4.83 8.86 -10.77
CA ILE A 231 -3.89 8.30 -9.79
C ILE A 231 -2.68 7.68 -10.50
N ILE A 232 -1.50 7.82 -9.93
CA ILE A 232 -0.28 7.18 -10.43
C ILE A 232 -0.38 5.65 -10.39
N PRO A 233 0.35 4.92 -11.27
CA PRO A 233 0.40 3.46 -11.23
C PRO A 233 1.12 2.94 -9.99
N ASP A 234 0.77 1.72 -9.55
CA ASP A 234 1.28 1.10 -8.31
C ASP A 234 2.67 0.47 -8.51
N GLN A 235 3.71 1.12 -7.98
CA GLN A 235 5.08 0.59 -7.98
C GLN A 235 5.22 -0.75 -7.23
N ILE A 236 4.39 -1.01 -6.23
CA ILE A 236 4.47 -2.25 -5.44
C ILE A 236 3.82 -3.40 -6.21
N GLU A 237 2.71 -3.16 -6.89
CA GLU A 237 2.13 -4.14 -7.80
C GLU A 237 3.12 -4.48 -8.93
N ALA A 238 3.71 -3.47 -9.57
CA ALA A 238 4.73 -3.65 -10.60
C ALA A 238 5.90 -4.49 -10.11
N GLY A 239 6.49 -4.11 -8.96
CA GLY A 239 7.59 -4.85 -8.35
C GLY A 239 7.22 -6.27 -7.95
N THR A 240 5.96 -6.53 -7.61
CA THR A 240 5.46 -7.88 -7.29
C THR A 240 5.49 -8.78 -8.52
N TYR A 241 5.01 -8.31 -9.69
CA TYR A 241 5.10 -9.08 -10.93
C TYR A 241 6.56 -9.27 -11.39
N MET A 242 7.40 -8.26 -11.21
CA MET A 242 8.83 -8.38 -11.50
C MET A 242 9.51 -9.42 -10.59
N ALA A 243 9.20 -9.45 -9.29
CA ALA A 243 9.69 -10.46 -8.36
C ALA A 243 9.16 -11.87 -8.72
N ALA A 244 7.94 -11.98 -9.24
CA ALA A 244 7.39 -13.24 -9.73
C ALA A 244 8.20 -13.80 -10.93
N VAL A 245 8.62 -12.94 -11.86
CA VAL A 245 9.51 -13.32 -12.97
C VAL A 245 10.89 -13.72 -12.45
N ALA A 246 11.44 -12.98 -11.48
CA ALA A 246 12.72 -13.33 -10.86
C ALA A 246 12.67 -14.71 -10.18
N ALA A 247 11.54 -15.11 -9.61
CA ALA A 247 11.33 -16.41 -8.97
C ALA A 247 11.02 -17.55 -9.96
N ALA A 248 10.05 -17.35 -10.85
CA ALA A 248 9.54 -18.39 -11.75
C ALA A 248 10.27 -18.46 -13.11
N GLY A 249 11.00 -17.42 -13.50
CA GLY A 249 11.63 -17.29 -14.82
C GLY A 249 10.69 -16.72 -15.88
N GLY A 250 11.23 -16.50 -17.07
CA GLY A 250 10.49 -16.01 -18.24
C GLY A 250 10.79 -14.57 -18.60
N SER A 251 9.90 -13.93 -19.35
CA SER A 251 10.04 -12.54 -19.82
C SER A 251 8.67 -11.85 -19.87
N VAL A 252 8.52 -10.77 -19.10
CA VAL A 252 7.27 -10.03 -18.97
C VAL A 252 7.50 -8.53 -19.22
N LEU A 253 6.61 -7.92 -20.01
CA LEU A 253 6.51 -6.48 -20.16
C LEU A 253 5.51 -5.93 -19.12
N VAL A 254 6.02 -5.19 -18.17
CA VAL A 254 5.23 -4.50 -17.14
C VAL A 254 4.89 -3.12 -17.66
N LYS A 255 3.59 -2.89 -17.96
CA LYS A 255 3.08 -1.68 -18.63
C LYS A 255 2.41 -0.74 -17.62
N ASN A 256 2.32 0.52 -18.00
CA ASN A 256 1.76 1.58 -17.15
C ASN A 256 2.52 1.68 -15.83
N VAL A 257 3.79 2.03 -15.91
CA VAL A 257 4.67 2.29 -14.76
C VAL A 257 5.32 3.65 -14.89
N ILE A 258 5.79 4.19 -13.81
CA ILE A 258 6.69 5.34 -13.81
C ILE A 258 8.09 4.80 -13.48
N PRO A 259 9.00 4.64 -14.48
CA PRO A 259 10.30 3.99 -14.28
C PRO A 259 11.09 4.58 -13.12
N LYS A 260 11.01 5.90 -12.93
CA LYS A 260 11.67 6.60 -11.83
C LYS A 260 11.24 6.12 -10.44
N HIS A 261 10.01 5.64 -10.29
CA HIS A 261 9.53 5.05 -9.03
C HIS A 261 10.07 3.64 -8.81
N MET A 262 10.59 3.01 -9.86
CA MET A 262 11.07 1.63 -9.85
C MET A 262 12.58 1.51 -9.66
N ASP A 263 13.34 2.61 -9.68
CA ASP A 263 14.82 2.62 -9.70
C ASP A 263 15.46 1.65 -8.66
N CYS A 264 15.02 1.71 -7.41
CA CYS A 264 15.58 0.84 -6.36
C CYS A 264 15.18 -0.64 -6.51
N ILE A 265 14.03 -0.90 -7.13
CA ILE A 265 13.48 -2.24 -7.35
C ILE A 265 14.21 -2.89 -8.53
N THR A 266 14.29 -2.19 -9.67
CA THR A 266 14.97 -2.66 -10.88
C THR A 266 16.46 -2.89 -10.62
N ALA A 267 17.11 -1.99 -9.86
CA ALA A 267 18.51 -2.15 -9.48
C ALA A 267 18.76 -3.45 -8.69
N LYS A 268 17.88 -3.80 -7.74
CA LYS A 268 18.03 -5.03 -6.95
C LYS A 268 17.72 -6.29 -7.76
N LEU A 269 16.76 -6.25 -8.67
CA LEU A 269 16.47 -7.36 -9.57
C LEU A 269 17.57 -7.56 -10.61
N ALA A 270 18.19 -6.48 -11.10
CA ALA A 270 19.39 -6.57 -11.96
C ALA A 270 20.59 -7.15 -11.20
N GLU A 271 20.81 -6.75 -9.94
CA GLU A 271 21.85 -7.33 -9.06
C GLU A 271 21.62 -8.84 -8.84
N MET A 272 20.36 -9.30 -8.80
CA MET A 272 20.02 -10.72 -8.77
C MET A 272 20.33 -11.47 -10.07
N GLY A 273 20.62 -10.77 -11.18
CA GLY A 273 20.89 -11.38 -12.49
C GLY A 273 19.70 -11.36 -13.45
N CYS A 274 18.65 -10.60 -13.18
CA CYS A 274 17.59 -10.34 -14.15
C CYS A 274 18.02 -9.28 -15.16
N GLU A 275 17.62 -9.46 -16.42
CA GLU A 275 17.77 -8.43 -17.46
C GLU A 275 16.61 -7.45 -17.36
N ILE A 276 16.92 -6.16 -17.30
CA ILE A 276 15.93 -5.07 -17.20
C ILE A 276 16.09 -4.15 -18.41
N SER A 277 14.99 -3.85 -19.08
CA SER A 277 14.93 -2.86 -20.17
C SER A 277 13.77 -1.91 -19.92
N GLU A 278 14.04 -0.61 -19.93
CA GLU A 278 13.05 0.45 -19.75
C GLU A 278 12.67 1.03 -21.12
N GLU A 279 11.37 1.16 -21.37
CA GLU A 279 10.76 1.68 -22.58
C GLU A 279 9.62 2.64 -22.23
N ASP A 280 9.86 3.94 -22.23
CA ASP A 280 8.87 4.99 -21.87
C ASP A 280 8.21 4.72 -20.51
N ASP A 281 6.94 4.31 -20.52
CA ASP A 281 6.13 3.96 -19.35
C ASP A 281 6.03 2.44 -19.10
N ASN A 282 6.97 1.66 -19.67
CA ASN A 282 7.00 0.21 -19.55
C ASN A 282 8.38 -0.26 -19.10
N ILE A 283 8.42 -1.39 -18.41
CA ILE A 283 9.67 -2.06 -18.02
C ILE A 283 9.55 -3.53 -18.39
N ARG A 284 10.50 -4.03 -19.18
CA ARG A 284 10.65 -5.46 -19.44
C ARG A 284 11.62 -6.06 -18.45
N ILE A 285 11.20 -7.15 -17.82
CA ILE A 285 12.06 -8.00 -17.01
C ILE A 285 12.17 -9.37 -17.64
N THR A 286 13.40 -9.88 -17.72
CA THR A 286 13.68 -11.21 -18.24
C THR A 286 14.62 -11.97 -17.30
N ARG A 287 14.28 -13.21 -17.00
CA ARG A 287 15.14 -14.16 -16.29
C ARG A 287 15.30 -15.42 -17.13
N ASN A 288 16.51 -15.61 -17.66
CA ASN A 288 16.87 -16.76 -18.52
C ASN A 288 17.79 -17.77 -17.82
N GLY A 289 18.34 -17.42 -16.65
CA GLY A 289 19.33 -18.23 -15.93
C GLY A 289 19.08 -18.27 -14.43
N PRO A 290 20.06 -18.76 -13.65
CA PRO A 290 19.99 -18.69 -12.19
C PRO A 290 20.02 -17.25 -11.72
N THR A 291 19.36 -17.00 -10.59
CA THR A 291 19.49 -15.74 -9.86
C THR A 291 20.56 -15.87 -8.78
N HIS A 292 21.14 -14.76 -8.36
CA HIS A 292 22.25 -14.71 -7.41
C HIS A 292 21.87 -14.01 -6.12
N LYS A 293 22.54 -14.35 -5.05
CA LYS A 293 22.40 -13.72 -3.74
C LYS A 293 22.62 -12.21 -3.81
N ILE A 294 21.84 -11.47 -3.04
CA ILE A 294 22.01 -10.04 -2.83
C ILE A 294 21.89 -9.67 -1.36
N GLN A 295 22.30 -8.44 -1.04
CA GLN A 295 21.95 -7.79 0.21
C GLN A 295 20.95 -6.68 -0.03
N VAL A 296 19.86 -6.65 0.74
CA VAL A 296 18.87 -5.60 0.64
C VAL A 296 18.50 -5.10 2.03
N LYS A 297 18.35 -3.78 2.14
CA LYS A 297 17.84 -3.11 3.33
C LYS A 297 16.62 -2.28 2.94
N THR A 298 15.49 -2.51 3.60
CA THR A 298 14.34 -1.65 3.40
C THR A 298 14.57 -0.29 4.04
N MET A 299 14.16 0.75 3.36
CA MET A 299 14.33 2.14 3.78
C MET A 299 13.13 2.97 3.28
N TYR A 300 12.93 4.15 3.87
CA TYR A 300 12.03 5.13 3.30
C TYR A 300 12.46 5.52 1.89
N TYR A 301 11.48 5.90 1.06
CA TYR A 301 11.74 6.28 -0.32
C TYR A 301 12.84 7.38 -0.41
N PRO A 302 13.79 7.31 -1.35
CA PRO A 302 13.87 6.41 -2.52
C PRO A 302 14.57 5.06 -2.25
N GLY A 303 14.72 4.62 -1.01
CA GLY A 303 15.25 3.30 -0.69
C GLY A 303 14.28 2.16 -1.04
N PHE A 304 14.75 0.91 -0.86
CA PHE A 304 13.93 -0.27 -1.17
C PHE A 304 12.69 -0.33 -0.27
N PRO A 305 11.47 -0.41 -0.85
CA PRO A 305 10.24 -0.29 -0.07
C PRO A 305 9.98 -1.53 0.80
N THR A 306 9.61 -1.31 2.05
CA THR A 306 9.21 -2.38 2.98
C THR A 306 8.02 -3.18 2.45
N ASP A 307 7.14 -2.58 1.64
CA ASP A 307 5.97 -3.25 1.04
C ASP A 307 6.34 -4.27 -0.05
N LEU A 308 7.58 -4.27 -0.54
CA LEU A 308 8.08 -5.24 -1.50
C LEU A 308 9.08 -6.23 -0.90
N GLN A 309 9.43 -6.07 0.37
CA GLN A 309 10.39 -6.92 1.06
C GLN A 309 9.96 -8.40 1.10
N PRO A 310 8.71 -8.78 1.43
CA PRO A 310 8.29 -10.17 1.43
C PRO A 310 8.35 -10.84 0.04
N GLN A 311 7.96 -10.11 -1.00
CA GLN A 311 7.96 -10.59 -2.38
C GLN A 311 9.38 -10.86 -2.87
N LEU A 312 10.31 -9.93 -2.60
CA LEU A 312 11.72 -10.13 -2.94
C LEU A 312 12.31 -11.30 -2.14
N ALA A 313 12.00 -11.42 -0.85
CA ALA A 313 12.47 -12.52 -0.02
C ALA A 313 12.02 -13.90 -0.56
N ALA A 314 10.79 -14.01 -1.10
CA ALA A 314 10.32 -15.23 -1.74
C ALA A 314 11.17 -15.58 -2.98
N ALA A 315 11.52 -14.59 -3.82
CA ALA A 315 12.41 -14.81 -4.96
C ALA A 315 13.83 -15.19 -4.51
N LEU A 316 14.35 -14.59 -3.43
CA LEU A 316 15.66 -14.88 -2.88
C LEU A 316 15.80 -16.30 -2.32
N CYS A 317 14.70 -16.99 -1.99
CA CYS A 317 14.72 -18.39 -1.59
C CYS A 317 15.25 -19.32 -2.68
N LEU A 318 15.24 -18.87 -3.95
CA LEU A 318 15.74 -19.63 -5.11
C LEU A 318 17.04 -19.06 -5.69
N ALA A 319 17.60 -18.00 -5.09
CA ALA A 319 18.83 -17.37 -5.55
C ALA A 319 20.09 -18.14 -5.07
N GLU A 320 21.05 -18.37 -5.94
CA GLU A 320 22.29 -19.06 -5.59
C GLU A 320 23.09 -18.31 -4.50
N GLY A 321 23.39 -18.99 -3.41
CA GLY A 321 24.15 -18.46 -2.28
C GLY A 321 23.28 -17.94 -1.14
N THR A 322 23.84 -17.09 -0.27
CA THR A 322 23.16 -16.60 0.94
C THR A 322 22.90 -15.11 0.83
N SER A 323 21.63 -14.75 0.83
CA SER A 323 21.14 -13.36 0.83
C SER A 323 20.85 -12.87 2.24
N VAL A 324 20.99 -11.56 2.46
CA VAL A 324 20.67 -10.91 3.72
C VAL A 324 19.64 -9.80 3.48
N VAL A 325 18.51 -9.91 4.16
CA VAL A 325 17.43 -8.93 4.12
C VAL A 325 17.32 -8.24 5.48
N THR A 326 17.55 -6.92 5.50
CA THR A 326 17.41 -6.10 6.71
C THR A 326 16.16 -5.25 6.62
N GLU A 327 15.24 -5.38 7.59
CA GLU A 327 14.05 -4.56 7.66
C GLU A 327 14.34 -3.28 8.46
N GLY A 328 14.32 -2.14 7.78
CA GLY A 328 14.65 -0.83 8.36
C GLY A 328 13.45 0.00 8.78
N VAL A 329 12.22 -0.40 8.41
CA VAL A 329 11.00 0.40 8.59
C VAL A 329 10.05 -0.20 9.61
N TRP A 330 9.77 -1.52 9.53
CA TRP A 330 8.79 -2.18 10.37
C TRP A 330 9.40 -3.21 11.33
N GLU A 331 8.77 -3.37 12.47
CA GLU A 331 9.01 -4.50 13.35
C GLU A 331 8.15 -5.70 12.92
N ASN A 332 8.61 -6.92 13.20
CA ASN A 332 7.88 -8.17 12.94
C ASN A 332 7.41 -8.37 11.47
N ARG A 333 8.18 -7.87 10.48
CA ARG A 333 7.80 -7.96 9.06
C ARG A 333 8.00 -9.36 8.48
N PHE A 334 8.77 -10.24 9.11
CA PHE A 334 9.16 -11.56 8.59
C PHE A 334 8.18 -12.71 8.92
N ARG A 335 6.94 -12.44 9.28
CA ARG A 335 5.94 -13.48 9.64
C ARG A 335 5.69 -14.51 8.54
N TYR A 336 5.84 -14.12 7.29
CA TYR A 336 5.71 -15.02 6.15
C TYR A 336 6.81 -16.10 6.09
N SER A 337 7.91 -15.94 6.82
CA SER A 337 9.04 -16.87 6.79
C SER A 337 8.68 -18.29 7.21
N ASP A 338 7.75 -18.44 8.17
CA ASP A 338 7.31 -19.75 8.62
C ASP A 338 6.54 -20.49 7.52
N GLU A 339 5.73 -19.79 6.76
CA GLU A 339 4.99 -20.35 5.63
C GLU A 339 5.95 -20.71 4.46
N LEU A 340 6.96 -19.88 4.17
CA LEU A 340 7.99 -20.22 3.19
C LEU A 340 8.83 -21.44 3.62
N ARG A 341 9.14 -21.59 4.92
CA ARG A 341 9.82 -22.80 5.43
C ARG A 341 8.99 -24.06 5.21
N ARG A 342 7.66 -24.00 5.30
CA ARG A 342 6.76 -25.12 4.94
C ARG A 342 6.90 -25.53 3.47
N MET A 343 7.26 -24.58 2.61
CA MET A 343 7.54 -24.82 1.19
C MET A 343 9.00 -25.26 0.92
N GLY A 344 9.81 -25.44 1.97
CA GLY A 344 11.21 -25.88 1.86
C GLY A 344 12.25 -24.78 1.83
N ALA A 345 11.88 -23.52 2.07
CA ALA A 345 12.84 -22.43 2.12
C ALA A 345 13.75 -22.49 3.36
N HIS A 346 15.01 -22.11 3.21
CA HIS A 346 15.98 -21.97 4.28
C HIS A 346 16.09 -20.50 4.70
N ILE A 347 15.29 -20.08 5.68
CA ILE A 347 15.26 -18.72 6.20
C ILE A 347 15.48 -18.72 7.70
N GLN A 348 16.45 -17.94 8.15
CA GLN A 348 16.67 -17.66 9.56
C GLN A 348 16.40 -16.19 9.84
N VAL A 349 15.58 -15.89 10.85
CA VAL A 349 15.20 -14.54 11.24
C VAL A 349 15.72 -14.25 12.63
N ASP A 350 16.45 -13.14 12.75
CA ASP A 350 16.88 -12.58 14.04
C ASP A 350 16.54 -11.08 14.07
N GLY A 351 15.52 -10.75 14.87
CA GLY A 351 15.00 -9.38 14.98
C GLY A 351 14.59 -8.79 13.63
N LYS A 352 15.36 -7.82 13.16
CA LYS A 352 15.11 -7.12 11.87
C LYS A 352 15.94 -7.66 10.69
N VAL A 353 16.59 -8.80 10.86
CA VAL A 353 17.44 -9.39 9.82
C VAL A 353 16.95 -10.79 9.48
N ALA A 354 16.80 -11.07 8.20
CA ALA A 354 16.60 -12.42 7.68
C ALA A 354 17.83 -12.83 6.84
N VAL A 355 18.34 -14.02 7.14
CA VAL A 355 19.38 -14.70 6.34
C VAL A 355 18.65 -15.77 5.53
N ILE A 356 18.76 -15.69 4.22
CA ILE A 356 18.07 -16.58 3.26
C ILE A 356 19.14 -17.34 2.49
N GLU A 357 19.24 -18.64 2.72
CA GLU A 357 20.07 -19.54 1.93
C GLU A 357 19.24 -20.09 0.78
N GLY A 358 19.68 -19.82 -0.46
CA GLY A 358 18.97 -20.28 -1.64
C GLY A 358 18.91 -21.81 -1.73
N VAL A 359 17.75 -22.32 -2.13
CA VAL A 359 17.49 -23.73 -2.35
C VAL A 359 17.31 -24.01 -3.84
N GLU A 360 17.58 -25.23 -4.28
CA GLU A 360 17.41 -25.63 -5.68
C GLU A 360 15.95 -25.49 -6.14
N LYS A 361 14.99 -25.80 -5.25
CA LYS A 361 13.57 -25.74 -5.50
C LYS A 361 12.76 -25.53 -4.23
N LEU A 362 11.61 -24.89 -4.38
CA LEU A 362 10.52 -24.91 -3.40
C LEU A 362 9.51 -26.00 -3.77
N THR A 363 8.78 -26.50 -2.78
CA THR A 363 7.71 -27.48 -2.97
C THR A 363 6.37 -26.87 -2.59
N GLY A 364 5.34 -27.15 -3.40
CA GLY A 364 3.99 -26.72 -3.11
C GLY A 364 3.47 -27.27 -1.78
N ALA A 365 2.79 -26.44 -1.02
CA ALA A 365 2.22 -26.80 0.28
C ALA A 365 0.95 -25.98 0.56
N PRO A 366 0.08 -26.42 1.48
CA PRO A 366 -0.94 -25.58 2.07
C PRO A 366 -0.28 -24.51 2.97
N VAL A 367 -0.55 -23.22 2.69
CA VAL A 367 0.01 -22.07 3.39
C VAL A 367 -1.07 -21.02 3.64
N ARG A 368 -0.84 -20.12 4.57
CA ARG A 368 -1.82 -19.10 4.98
C ARG A 368 -1.25 -17.70 4.87
N ALA A 369 -1.96 -16.80 4.20
CA ALA A 369 -1.59 -15.39 4.17
C ALA A 369 -1.83 -14.76 5.55
N SER A 370 -0.80 -14.15 6.13
CA SER A 370 -0.89 -13.43 7.41
C SER A 370 -1.21 -11.95 7.24
N ASP A 371 -0.90 -11.41 6.08
CA ASP A 371 -1.16 -10.03 5.66
C ASP A 371 -1.07 -9.90 4.13
N LEU A 372 -1.38 -8.71 3.60
CA LEU A 372 -1.38 -8.39 2.18
C LEU A 372 -0.06 -8.76 1.48
N ARG A 373 1.09 -8.35 2.01
CA ARG A 373 2.40 -8.51 1.36
C ARG A 373 2.98 -9.90 1.59
N ALA A 374 2.73 -10.49 2.75
CA ALA A 374 3.00 -11.89 3.03
C ALA A 374 2.24 -12.78 2.04
N GLY A 375 0.96 -12.52 1.82
CA GLY A 375 0.16 -13.26 0.84
C GLY A 375 0.72 -13.17 -0.58
N ALA A 376 1.15 -11.98 -1.02
CA ALA A 376 1.80 -11.80 -2.32
C ALA A 376 3.12 -12.60 -2.43
N ALA A 377 3.92 -12.64 -1.37
CA ALA A 377 5.13 -13.46 -1.31
C ALA A 377 4.82 -14.96 -1.49
N LEU A 378 3.74 -15.45 -0.85
CA LEU A 378 3.31 -16.84 -1.00
C LEU A 378 2.80 -17.15 -2.41
N VAL A 379 2.16 -16.19 -3.08
CA VAL A 379 1.80 -16.34 -4.51
C VAL A 379 3.06 -16.50 -5.36
N ILE A 380 4.08 -15.64 -5.17
CA ILE A 380 5.36 -15.72 -5.88
C ILE A 380 6.04 -17.07 -5.63
N ALA A 381 6.14 -17.49 -4.37
CA ALA A 381 6.71 -18.79 -4.02
C ALA A 381 5.94 -19.94 -4.66
N GLY A 382 4.60 -19.90 -4.67
CA GLY A 382 3.74 -20.91 -5.30
C GLY A 382 3.92 -21.00 -6.81
N LEU A 383 4.12 -19.86 -7.49
CA LEU A 383 4.38 -19.84 -8.95
C LEU A 383 5.71 -20.53 -9.30
N ALA A 384 6.72 -20.43 -8.43
CA ALA A 384 8.03 -21.02 -8.65
C ALA A 384 8.18 -22.45 -8.10
N ALA A 385 7.30 -22.87 -7.20
CA ALA A 385 7.39 -24.17 -6.52
C ALA A 385 7.04 -25.36 -7.44
N GLU A 386 7.61 -26.52 -7.17
CA GLU A 386 7.15 -27.77 -7.77
C GLU A 386 5.87 -28.28 -7.06
N GLY A 387 4.88 -28.68 -7.85
CA GLY A 387 3.61 -29.21 -7.33
C GLY A 387 2.55 -28.15 -7.10
N THR A 388 1.67 -28.38 -6.11
CA THR A 388 0.49 -27.55 -5.87
C THR A 388 0.63 -26.79 -4.57
N THR A 389 0.47 -25.47 -4.64
CA THR A 389 0.39 -24.59 -3.48
C THR A 389 -1.06 -24.13 -3.29
N GLU A 390 -1.57 -24.26 -2.08
CA GLU A 390 -2.88 -23.79 -1.69
C GLU A 390 -2.72 -22.62 -0.71
N ILE A 391 -3.23 -21.44 -1.05
CA ILE A 391 -3.10 -20.25 -0.21
C ILE A 391 -4.46 -19.88 0.38
N GLU A 392 -4.56 -19.98 1.70
CA GLU A 392 -5.75 -19.56 2.46
C GLU A 392 -5.66 -18.07 2.86
N GLU A 393 -6.78 -17.51 3.35
CA GLU A 393 -6.89 -16.10 3.78
C GLU A 393 -6.61 -15.09 2.64
N ILE A 394 -7.02 -15.42 1.44
CA ILE A 394 -6.78 -14.61 0.24
C ILE A 394 -7.40 -13.22 0.30
N GLY A 395 -8.38 -13.00 1.17
CA GLY A 395 -8.94 -11.67 1.43
C GLY A 395 -7.87 -10.64 1.81
N TYR A 396 -6.75 -11.05 2.43
CA TYR A 396 -5.62 -10.15 2.65
C TYR A 396 -4.96 -9.71 1.35
N ILE A 397 -4.84 -10.60 0.35
CA ILE A 397 -4.21 -10.30 -0.94
C ILE A 397 -5.09 -9.35 -1.75
N GLU A 398 -6.41 -9.58 -1.74
CA GLU A 398 -7.42 -8.79 -2.46
C GLU A 398 -7.57 -7.36 -1.94
N ARG A 399 -6.97 -7.05 -0.78
CA ARG A 399 -6.89 -5.68 -0.26
C ARG A 399 -6.01 -4.75 -1.09
N GLY A 400 -5.10 -5.27 -1.89
CA GLY A 400 -4.14 -4.44 -2.60
C GLY A 400 -3.69 -4.93 -3.97
N TYR A 401 -4.23 -6.04 -4.46
CA TYR A 401 -3.95 -6.56 -5.80
C TYR A 401 -5.26 -6.76 -6.57
N GLU A 402 -5.46 -5.92 -7.57
CA GLU A 402 -6.61 -5.99 -8.45
C GLU A 402 -6.43 -7.13 -9.47
N ASP A 403 -7.44 -8.01 -9.55
CA ASP A 403 -7.51 -9.09 -10.54
C ASP A 403 -6.23 -9.95 -10.66
N ILE A 404 -5.52 -10.18 -9.54
CA ILE A 404 -4.22 -10.86 -9.51
C ILE A 404 -4.27 -12.24 -10.22
N VAL A 405 -5.35 -13.01 -10.06
CA VAL A 405 -5.52 -14.31 -10.71
C VAL A 405 -5.58 -14.16 -12.22
N GLU A 406 -6.39 -13.23 -12.73
CA GLU A 406 -6.54 -12.99 -14.17
C GLU A 406 -5.25 -12.45 -14.80
N LYS A 407 -4.58 -11.52 -14.12
CA LYS A 407 -3.31 -10.95 -14.58
C LYS A 407 -2.22 -12.03 -14.66
N LEU A 408 -2.09 -12.90 -13.65
CA LEU A 408 -1.13 -14.00 -13.65
C LEU A 408 -1.46 -15.06 -14.69
N ARG A 409 -2.74 -15.40 -14.90
CA ARG A 409 -3.16 -16.33 -15.97
C ARG A 409 -2.78 -15.83 -17.36
N LYS A 410 -2.93 -14.53 -17.62
CA LYS A 410 -2.50 -13.91 -18.88
C LYS A 410 -0.99 -14.03 -19.11
N LEU A 411 -0.21 -14.15 -18.03
CA LEU A 411 1.23 -14.38 -18.07
C LEU A 411 1.59 -15.87 -18.18
N GLY A 412 0.60 -16.77 -18.26
CA GLY A 412 0.80 -18.21 -18.40
C GLY A 412 0.82 -19.00 -17.08
N ALA A 413 0.57 -18.34 -15.95
CA ALA A 413 0.48 -19.03 -14.67
C ALA A 413 -0.77 -19.92 -14.57
N ASP A 414 -0.61 -21.04 -13.90
CA ASP A 414 -1.69 -21.97 -13.58
C ASP A 414 -2.17 -21.69 -12.15
N ILE A 415 -3.05 -20.72 -12.03
CA ILE A 415 -3.61 -20.23 -10.77
C ILE A 415 -5.13 -20.17 -10.85
N SER A 416 -5.82 -20.57 -9.80
CA SER A 416 -7.27 -20.50 -9.69
C SER A 416 -7.72 -20.06 -8.30
N ARG A 417 -8.91 -19.43 -8.24
CA ARG A 417 -9.65 -19.18 -7.02
C ARG A 417 -10.67 -20.30 -6.86
N VAL A 418 -10.65 -20.98 -5.73
CA VAL A 418 -11.49 -22.14 -5.44
C VAL A 418 -12.19 -21.94 -4.11
N ALA A 419 -13.53 -22.11 -4.09
CA ALA A 419 -14.28 -22.15 -2.84
C ALA A 419 -14.00 -23.45 -2.09
N PHE A 420 -13.82 -23.37 -0.78
CA PHE A 420 -13.70 -24.55 0.08
C PHE A 420 -14.54 -24.39 1.35
N GLU A 421 -15.05 -25.52 1.85
CA GLU A 421 -15.72 -25.57 3.14
C GLU A 421 -14.66 -25.78 4.23
N GLU A 422 -14.71 -24.97 5.29
CA GLU A 422 -13.88 -25.23 6.46
C GLU A 422 -14.23 -26.58 7.07
N SER A 423 -13.22 -27.42 7.29
CA SER A 423 -13.43 -28.63 8.06
C SER A 423 -13.90 -28.26 9.48
N PRO A 424 -14.95 -28.91 10.02
CA PRO A 424 -15.49 -28.60 11.36
C PRO A 424 -14.48 -28.68 12.50
N VAL A 425 -13.30 -29.26 12.26
CA VAL A 425 -12.24 -29.41 13.24
C VAL A 425 -11.45 -28.12 13.46
N ALA A 426 -11.34 -27.25 12.45
CA ALA A 426 -10.61 -25.98 12.56
C ALA A 426 -11.42 -24.88 13.29
N ALA A 427 -12.74 -24.95 13.27
CA ALA A 427 -13.63 -23.98 13.92
C ALA A 427 -13.64 -24.05 15.47
N LYS A 428 -13.00 -25.04 16.10
CA LYS A 428 -12.92 -25.20 17.54
C LYS A 428 -11.59 -24.76 18.16
N ALA A 429 -10.66 -24.24 17.38
CA ALA A 429 -9.31 -23.84 17.81
C ALA A 429 -9.04 -22.33 17.79
N ASN A 430 -10.07 -21.51 17.52
CA ASN A 430 -9.99 -20.04 17.58
C ASN A 430 -10.73 -19.47 18.79
#